data_93120c3d9d62450222b81312ac4c4994
#
_entry.id   93120c3d9d62450222b81312ac4c4994
#
_cell.length_a   1.000
_cell.length_b   1.000
_cell.length_c   1.000
_cell.angle_alpha   90.00
_cell.angle_beta   90.00
_cell.angle_gamma   90.00
#
_symmetry.space_group_name_H-M   'P 1'
#
loop_
_entity.id
_entity.type
_entity.pdbx_description
1 polymer ?
#
loop_
_entity_poly.entity_id
_entity_poly.type
_entity_poly.pdbx_seq_one_letter_code
_entity_poly.pdbx_strand_id
1 'polypeptide(L)'
;MRIATAAGLVVVAVMFGGCGSRAVEIDQNAQPVSGRWNATLSTPAGLAGALQVTGSGWMGIREKDTAETEAHVAIANAAPGGRHPWHVHRGQCGSDQGILGPADAYPVLKVGGDGKAKADAKLSMPLPRQGQYFVNVHASPANMGTIVACGNLAPPAQ
;
A
#
# COMPACT_ATOMS: atom_id res chain seq x y z
N MET A 1 -61.10 5.20 -59.41
CA MET A 1 -60.29 3.98 -59.42
C MET A 1 -58.81 4.43 -59.22
N ARG A 2 -58.25 4.39 -58.03
CA ARG A 2 -56.87 4.83 -57.71
C ARG A 2 -56.09 3.61 -57.36
N ILE A 3 -55.04 3.33 -58.12
CA ILE A 3 -54.12 2.21 -57.90
C ILE A 3 -52.96 2.74 -56.99
N ALA A 4 -52.84 2.20 -55.81
CA ALA A 4 -51.76 2.50 -54.93
C ALA A 4 -50.63 1.48 -55.16
N THR A 5 -49.48 1.98 -55.64
CA THR A 5 -48.23 1.21 -55.78
C THR A 5 -47.50 1.20 -54.46
N ALA A 6 -47.36 0.02 -53.88
CA ALA A 6 -46.51 -0.18 -52.62
C ALA A 6 -45.06 -0.38 -53.08
N ALA A 7 -44.19 0.54 -52.67
CA ALA A 7 -42.76 0.38 -52.85
C ALA A 7 -42.21 -0.40 -51.64
N GLY A 8 -41.73 -1.62 -51.90
CA GLY A 8 -41.06 -2.44 -50.88
C GLY A 8 -39.64 -1.95 -50.66
N LEU A 9 -39.35 -1.62 -49.39
CA LEU A 9 -38.03 -1.25 -48.94
C LEU A 9 -37.28 -2.55 -48.58
N VAL A 10 -36.26 -2.90 -49.35
CA VAL A 10 -35.34 -4.01 -49.02
C VAL A 10 -34.29 -3.47 -48.04
N VAL A 11 -34.37 -3.89 -46.78
CA VAL A 11 -33.35 -3.62 -45.79
C VAL A 11 -32.28 -4.72 -45.88
N VAL A 12 -31.11 -4.38 -46.40
CA VAL A 12 -29.93 -5.24 -46.37
C VAL A 12 -29.30 -5.11 -45.01
N ALA A 13 -29.43 -6.10 -44.14
CA ALA A 13 -28.73 -6.18 -42.87
C ALA A 13 -27.27 -6.58 -43.13
N VAL A 14 -26.36 -5.63 -43.02
CA VAL A 14 -24.92 -5.90 -43.02
C VAL A 14 -24.52 -6.36 -41.61
N MET A 15 -24.27 -7.64 -41.46
CA MET A 15 -23.68 -8.22 -40.24
C MET A 15 -22.21 -7.81 -40.17
N PHE A 16 -21.89 -6.75 -39.45
CA PHE A 16 -20.53 -6.49 -39.01
C PHE A 16 -20.24 -7.40 -37.82
N GLY A 17 -19.42 -8.43 -38.04
CA GLY A 17 -18.79 -9.20 -37.00
C GLY A 17 -17.84 -8.29 -36.20
N GLY A 18 -18.36 -7.63 -35.18
CA GLY A 18 -17.56 -6.85 -34.25
C GLY A 18 -16.86 -7.80 -33.28
N CYS A 19 -15.53 -7.82 -33.28
CA CYS A 19 -14.77 -8.25 -32.11
C CYS A 19 -15.27 -7.43 -30.92
N GLY A 20 -16.01 -8.08 -30.02
CA GLY A 20 -16.53 -7.45 -28.83
C GLY A 20 -15.38 -7.10 -27.88
N SER A 21 -14.85 -5.90 -27.99
CA SER A 21 -14.14 -5.26 -26.88
C SER A 21 -15.15 -5.17 -25.74
N ARG A 22 -15.03 -6.01 -24.73
CA ARG A 22 -15.75 -5.80 -23.48
C ARG A 22 -15.26 -4.46 -22.95
N ALA A 23 -16.09 -3.44 -23.07
CA ALA A 23 -15.89 -2.20 -22.36
C ALA A 23 -15.84 -2.57 -20.87
N VAL A 24 -14.70 -2.32 -20.23
CA VAL A 24 -14.61 -2.40 -18.78
C VAL A 24 -15.47 -1.24 -18.29
N GLU A 25 -16.65 -1.56 -17.80
CA GLU A 25 -17.52 -0.58 -17.14
C GLU A 25 -16.81 -0.18 -15.84
N ILE A 26 -16.21 1.01 -15.86
CA ILE A 26 -15.64 1.61 -14.67
C ILE A 26 -16.84 2.13 -13.88
N ASP A 27 -17.24 1.40 -12.84
CA ASP A 27 -18.22 1.89 -11.88
C ASP A 27 -17.64 3.15 -11.21
N GLN A 28 -18.11 4.32 -11.62
CA GLN A 28 -17.69 5.61 -11.07
C GLN A 28 -18.11 5.79 -9.61
N ASN A 29 -18.96 4.89 -9.09
CA ASN A 29 -19.32 4.82 -7.68
C ASN A 29 -18.55 3.71 -6.93
N ALA A 30 -17.72 2.92 -7.62
CA ALA A 30 -16.80 2.03 -6.95
C ALA A 30 -15.83 2.89 -6.14
N GLN A 31 -16.05 2.97 -4.84
CA GLN A 31 -15.08 3.50 -3.89
C GLN A 31 -13.74 2.85 -4.21
N PRO A 32 -12.67 3.62 -4.44
CA PRO A 32 -11.36 3.02 -4.69
C PRO A 32 -11.06 2.06 -3.55
N VAL A 33 -10.80 0.78 -3.89
CA VAL A 33 -10.57 -0.32 -2.95
C VAL A 33 -9.21 -0.19 -2.26
N SER A 34 -8.69 1.02 -2.16
CA SER A 34 -7.48 1.30 -1.42
C SER A 34 -7.80 1.92 -0.06
N GLY A 35 -8.51 1.18 0.78
CA GLY A 35 -8.57 1.50 2.21
C GLY A 35 -7.20 1.35 2.88
N ARG A 36 -6.12 1.70 2.15
CA ARG A 36 -4.74 1.56 2.61
C ARG A 36 -4.09 2.91 2.82
N TRP A 37 -3.41 3.04 3.94
CA TRP A 37 -2.43 4.06 4.19
C TRP A 37 -1.13 3.64 3.53
N ASN A 38 -0.44 4.52 2.81
CA ASN A 38 0.78 4.20 2.07
C ASN A 38 1.92 5.14 2.44
N ALA A 39 3.14 4.63 2.50
CA ALA A 39 4.35 5.39 2.76
C ALA A 39 5.48 5.03 1.80
N THR A 40 6.26 6.02 1.40
CA THR A 40 7.60 5.83 0.85
C THR A 40 8.60 6.05 1.97
N LEU A 41 9.54 5.13 2.14
CA LEU A 41 10.56 5.17 3.18
C LEU A 41 11.89 5.62 2.60
N SER A 42 12.59 6.45 3.35
CA SER A 42 13.96 6.87 3.05
C SER A 42 14.78 6.98 4.32
N THR A 43 16.10 6.93 4.17
CA THR A 43 17.02 7.20 5.30
C THR A 43 16.86 8.65 5.75
N PRO A 44 16.69 8.91 7.06
CA PRO A 44 16.64 10.26 7.61
C PRO A 44 17.88 11.09 7.24
N ALA A 45 17.71 12.40 7.01
CA ALA A 45 18.75 13.28 6.51
C ALA A 45 20.05 13.26 7.36
N GLY A 46 19.94 13.07 8.68
CA GLY A 46 21.10 12.98 9.58
C GLY A 46 21.97 11.74 9.38
N LEU A 47 21.48 10.72 8.66
CA LEU A 47 22.21 9.49 8.31
C LEU A 47 22.43 9.37 6.79
N ALA A 48 21.86 10.26 6.00
CA ALA A 48 22.03 10.30 4.56
C ALA A 48 23.51 10.52 4.21
N GLY A 49 24.08 9.64 3.39
CA GLY A 49 25.50 9.62 3.05
C GLY A 49 26.23 8.39 3.59
N ALA A 50 25.88 7.89 4.79
CA ALA A 50 26.38 6.63 5.31
C ALA A 50 25.48 5.43 4.92
N LEU A 51 24.17 5.67 4.77
CA LEU A 51 23.17 4.69 4.40
C LEU A 51 22.22 5.27 3.36
N GLN A 52 21.69 4.41 2.51
CA GLN A 52 20.71 4.76 1.47
C GLN A 52 19.54 3.77 1.50
N VAL A 53 19.08 3.39 2.70
CA VAL A 53 17.94 2.47 2.82
C VAL A 53 16.69 3.15 2.27
N THR A 54 16.07 2.51 1.30
CA THR A 54 14.81 2.95 0.71
C THR A 54 13.73 1.89 0.89
N GLY A 55 12.48 2.25 0.72
CA GLY A 55 11.43 1.26 0.84
C GLY A 55 10.03 1.82 0.69
N SER A 56 9.08 0.96 1.00
CA SER A 56 7.67 1.29 1.07
C SER A 56 7.04 0.62 2.28
N GLY A 57 5.98 1.21 2.77
CA GLY A 57 5.15 0.61 3.80
C GLY A 57 3.68 0.90 3.54
N TRP A 58 2.82 0.06 4.06
CA TRP A 58 1.39 0.32 4.06
C TRP A 58 0.73 -0.31 5.30
N MET A 59 -0.42 0.21 5.67
CA MET A 59 -1.37 -0.47 6.56
C MET A 59 -2.77 -0.44 5.97
N GLY A 60 -3.52 -1.53 6.17
CA GLY A 60 -4.84 -1.71 5.57
C GLY A 60 -5.67 -2.73 6.32
N ILE A 61 -6.90 -2.93 5.87
CA ILE A 61 -7.77 -3.98 6.38
C ILE A 61 -7.27 -5.31 5.79
N ARG A 62 -7.11 -6.30 6.65
CA ARG A 62 -6.89 -7.65 6.22
C ARG A 62 -8.19 -8.22 5.64
N GLU A 63 -8.09 -8.90 4.49
CA GLU A 63 -9.19 -9.52 3.74
C GLU A 63 -10.47 -9.80 4.56
N LYS A 64 -11.51 -8.99 4.38
CA LYS A 64 -12.85 -9.12 4.99
C LYS A 64 -12.93 -9.03 6.51
N ASP A 65 -11.81 -8.96 7.24
CA ASP A 65 -11.83 -8.78 8.69
C ASP A 65 -11.55 -7.31 9.05
N THR A 66 -12.61 -6.58 9.32
CA THR A 66 -12.54 -5.17 9.71
C THR A 66 -12.02 -4.96 11.14
N ALA A 67 -11.90 -6.03 11.93
CA ALA A 67 -11.36 -5.99 13.29
C ALA A 67 -9.83 -6.07 13.33
N GLU A 68 -9.19 -6.45 12.21
CA GLU A 68 -7.74 -6.57 12.12
C GLU A 68 -7.16 -5.56 11.13
N THR A 69 -6.04 -4.96 11.52
CA THR A 69 -5.17 -4.15 10.63
C THR A 69 -3.96 -4.98 10.24
N GLU A 70 -3.67 -5.04 8.95
CA GLU A 70 -2.41 -5.56 8.45
C GLU A 70 -1.47 -4.40 8.12
N ALA A 71 -0.23 -4.47 8.58
CA ALA A 71 0.82 -3.54 8.22
C ALA A 71 1.93 -4.30 7.47
N HIS A 72 2.48 -3.67 6.45
CA HIS A 72 3.53 -4.21 5.60
C HIS A 72 4.68 -3.23 5.47
N VAL A 73 5.90 -3.75 5.42
CA VAL A 73 7.10 -3.00 5.08
C VAL A 73 7.97 -3.79 4.12
N ALA A 74 8.54 -3.10 3.14
CA ALA A 74 9.59 -3.62 2.27
C ALA A 74 10.72 -2.59 2.20
N ILE A 75 11.96 -3.05 2.34
CA ILE A 75 13.16 -2.20 2.25
C ILE A 75 14.14 -2.74 1.23
N ALA A 76 14.96 -1.85 0.70
CA ALA A 76 16.09 -2.14 -0.19
C ALA A 76 17.31 -1.31 0.21
N ASN A 77 18.47 -1.66 -0.35
CA ASN A 77 19.76 -1.01 -0.10
C ASN A 77 20.20 -1.10 1.38
N ALA A 78 19.71 -2.10 2.10
CA ALA A 78 20.17 -2.41 3.45
C ALA A 78 21.38 -3.36 3.42
N ALA A 79 22.18 -3.38 4.48
CA ALA A 79 23.32 -4.28 4.57
C ALA A 79 22.87 -5.75 4.58
N PRO A 80 23.42 -6.61 3.70
CA PRO A 80 23.10 -8.03 3.69
C PRO A 80 23.30 -8.69 5.06
N GLY A 81 22.36 -9.55 5.46
CA GLY A 81 22.37 -10.21 6.77
C GLY A 81 21.89 -9.32 7.92
N GLY A 82 21.57 -8.05 7.65
CA GLY A 82 21.02 -7.12 8.62
C GLY A 82 19.70 -7.62 9.23
N ARG A 83 19.47 -7.24 10.49
CA ARG A 83 18.23 -7.53 11.22
C ARG A 83 17.67 -6.22 11.73
N HIS A 84 16.56 -5.77 11.15
CA HIS A 84 15.98 -4.48 11.43
C HIS A 84 14.58 -4.64 12.05
N PRO A 85 14.40 -4.34 13.35
CA PRO A 85 13.07 -4.14 13.90
C PRO A 85 12.37 -2.98 13.18
N TRP A 86 11.07 -3.08 13.05
CA TRP A 86 10.27 -2.03 12.45
C TRP A 86 8.90 -1.97 13.11
N HIS A 87 8.29 -0.80 13.09
CA HIS A 87 6.95 -0.59 13.63
C HIS A 87 6.21 0.48 12.85
N VAL A 88 4.89 0.43 12.91
CA VAL A 88 4.05 1.59 12.66
C VAL A 88 3.92 2.36 13.98
N HIS A 89 4.10 3.67 13.92
CA HIS A 89 3.98 4.57 15.05
C HIS A 89 2.87 5.59 14.83
N ARG A 90 2.36 6.16 15.92
CA ARG A 90 1.56 7.38 15.89
C ARG A 90 2.48 8.59 15.80
N GLY A 91 2.03 9.65 15.13
CA GLY A 91 2.82 10.86 14.89
C GLY A 91 3.41 10.90 13.49
N GLN A 92 4.62 11.42 13.38
CA GLN A 92 5.35 11.61 12.11
C GLN A 92 6.82 11.21 12.29
N CYS A 93 7.53 11.02 11.18
CA CYS A 93 8.98 10.85 11.18
C CYS A 93 9.65 11.99 11.96
N GLY A 94 10.40 11.63 13.00
CA GLY A 94 11.04 12.60 13.91
C GLY A 94 10.17 13.12 15.06
N SER A 95 8.87 12.75 15.12
CA SER A 95 7.97 13.11 16.21
C SER A 95 7.12 11.90 16.62
N ASP A 96 7.73 11.01 17.37
CA ASP A 96 7.16 9.74 17.80
C ASP A 96 6.21 9.90 18.99
N GLN A 97 5.01 9.32 18.86
CA GLN A 97 3.98 9.28 19.91
C GLN A 97 3.65 7.83 20.32
N GLY A 98 4.55 6.90 20.04
CA GLY A 98 4.46 5.50 20.43
C GLY A 98 3.96 4.55 19.33
N ILE A 99 4.25 3.28 19.54
CA ILE A 99 3.94 2.20 18.59
C ILE A 99 2.43 2.02 18.47
N LEU A 100 1.96 1.74 17.27
CA LEU A 100 0.58 1.34 16.98
C LEU A 100 0.43 -0.16 17.25
N GLY A 101 -0.32 -0.52 18.29
CA GLY A 101 -0.48 -1.91 18.72
C GLY A 101 0.74 -2.44 19.51
N PRO A 102 0.80 -3.76 19.76
CA PRO A 102 1.88 -4.37 20.52
C PRO A 102 3.15 -4.50 19.67
N ALA A 103 4.31 -4.20 20.26
CA ALA A 103 5.60 -4.21 19.54
C ALA A 103 6.00 -5.62 19.04
N ASP A 104 5.61 -6.66 19.74
CA ASP A 104 5.87 -8.07 19.38
C ASP A 104 5.03 -8.58 18.21
N ALA A 105 4.00 -7.84 17.79
CA ALA A 105 3.25 -8.13 16.58
C ALA A 105 4.06 -7.86 15.29
N TYR A 106 5.19 -7.17 15.38
CA TYR A 106 6.02 -6.78 14.24
C TYR A 106 7.23 -7.70 14.09
N PRO A 107 7.23 -8.65 13.12
CA PRO A 107 8.39 -9.52 12.88
C PRO A 107 9.61 -8.73 12.42
N VAL A 108 10.79 -9.06 12.94
CA VAL A 108 12.05 -8.42 12.55
C VAL A 108 12.35 -8.66 11.08
N LEU A 109 12.65 -7.62 10.33
CA LEU A 109 13.15 -7.69 8.96
C LEU A 109 14.50 -8.43 8.95
N LYS A 110 14.63 -9.42 8.06
CA LYS A 110 15.87 -10.17 7.82
C LYS A 110 16.33 -9.87 6.40
N VAL A 111 17.42 -9.15 6.28
CA VAL A 111 17.94 -8.70 4.98
C VAL A 111 18.62 -9.85 4.25
N GLY A 112 18.18 -10.10 3.03
CA GLY A 112 18.79 -11.08 2.14
C GLY A 112 20.16 -10.64 1.59
N GLY A 113 20.82 -11.52 0.85
CA GLY A 113 22.10 -11.23 0.19
C GLY A 113 21.99 -10.13 -0.89
N ASP A 114 20.79 -9.84 -1.36
CA ASP A 114 20.45 -8.79 -2.33
C ASP A 114 20.17 -7.42 -1.68
N GLY A 115 20.35 -7.29 -0.37
CA GLY A 115 20.11 -6.05 0.37
C GLY A 115 18.63 -5.71 0.57
N LYS A 116 17.70 -6.68 0.38
CA LYS A 116 16.26 -6.48 0.52
C LYS A 116 15.68 -7.26 1.68
N ALA A 117 14.62 -6.74 2.25
CA ALA A 117 13.79 -7.44 3.24
C ALA A 117 12.33 -6.99 3.14
N LYS A 118 11.40 -7.86 3.57
CA LYS A 118 9.99 -7.52 3.74
C LYS A 118 9.41 -8.26 4.94
N ALA A 119 8.41 -7.69 5.56
CA ALA A 119 7.67 -8.31 6.65
C ALA A 119 6.24 -7.76 6.73
N ASP A 120 5.36 -8.57 7.31
CA ASP A 120 3.98 -8.25 7.57
C ASP A 120 3.71 -8.36 9.06
N ALA A 121 2.93 -7.44 9.61
CA ALA A 121 2.44 -7.45 10.97
C ALA A 121 0.91 -7.50 10.98
N LYS A 122 0.35 -8.23 11.94
CA LYS A 122 -1.10 -8.34 12.15
C LYS A 122 -1.44 -7.72 13.49
N LEU A 123 -2.24 -6.68 13.45
CA LEU A 123 -2.64 -5.92 14.63
C LEU A 123 -4.12 -6.22 14.92
N SER A 124 -4.40 -6.77 16.10
CA SER A 124 -5.76 -7.06 16.56
C SER A 124 -6.49 -5.78 16.95
N MET A 125 -6.63 -4.88 15.97
CA MET A 125 -7.33 -3.61 16.09
C MET A 125 -7.88 -3.17 14.74
N PRO A 126 -9.02 -2.45 14.70
CA PRO A 126 -9.54 -1.87 13.47
C PRO A 126 -8.56 -0.89 12.83
N LEU A 127 -8.58 -0.81 11.50
CA LEU A 127 -7.78 0.17 10.77
C LEU A 127 -8.16 1.59 11.18
N PRO A 128 -7.21 2.41 11.64
CA PRO A 128 -7.47 3.80 11.96
C PRO A 128 -7.96 4.56 10.72
N ARG A 129 -9.00 5.37 10.86
CA ARG A 129 -9.54 6.19 9.78
C ARG A 129 -8.98 7.61 9.77
N GLN A 130 -8.42 8.05 10.90
CA GLN A 130 -7.90 9.40 11.11
C GLN A 130 -6.63 9.33 11.96
N GLY A 131 -5.86 10.40 11.94
CA GLY A 131 -4.62 10.52 12.69
C GLY A 131 -3.40 10.69 11.80
N GLN A 132 -2.23 10.68 12.41
CA GLN A 132 -0.94 10.69 11.75
C GLN A 132 -0.20 9.42 12.13
N TYR A 133 0.35 8.75 11.15
CA TYR A 133 1.08 7.51 11.33
C TYR A 133 2.32 7.50 10.45
N PHE A 134 3.32 6.77 10.86
CA PHE A 134 4.53 6.60 10.08
C PHE A 134 5.17 5.23 10.35
N VAL A 135 6.00 4.79 9.43
CA VAL A 135 6.78 3.55 9.57
C VAL A 135 8.21 3.92 9.95
N ASN A 136 8.72 3.34 11.03
CA ASN A 136 10.13 3.37 11.41
C ASN A 136 10.77 2.01 11.17
N VAL A 137 11.99 2.03 10.62
CA VAL A 137 12.88 0.86 10.55
C VAL A 137 14.12 1.19 11.37
N HIS A 138 14.39 0.39 12.41
CA HIS A 138 15.47 0.59 13.36
C HIS A 138 16.78 -0.06 12.89
N ALA A 139 17.92 0.44 13.38
CA ALA A 139 19.23 -0.04 12.95
C ALA A 139 19.47 -1.52 13.30
N SER A 140 19.08 -1.95 14.49
CA SER A 140 19.16 -3.33 14.94
C SER A 140 18.38 -3.56 16.23
N PRO A 141 18.14 -4.81 16.66
CA PRO A 141 17.55 -5.08 17.97
C PRO A 141 18.34 -4.49 19.15
N ALA A 142 19.65 -4.34 19.02
CA ALA A 142 20.52 -3.72 20.03
C ALA A 142 20.58 -2.19 19.90
N ASN A 143 20.10 -1.62 18.82
CA ASN A 143 20.09 -0.17 18.56
C ASN A 143 18.76 0.28 18.00
N MET A 144 17.77 0.34 18.87
CA MET A 144 16.41 0.80 18.54
C MET A 144 16.30 2.33 18.42
N GLY A 145 17.26 3.07 18.98
CA GLY A 145 17.25 4.54 18.93
C GLY A 145 17.64 5.12 17.58
N THR A 146 18.36 4.36 16.74
CA THR A 146 18.76 4.81 15.41
C THR A 146 17.77 4.34 14.37
N ILE A 147 17.17 5.27 13.62
CA ILE A 147 16.22 4.99 12.54
C ILE A 147 16.98 5.00 11.23
N VAL A 148 17.00 3.86 10.52
CA VAL A 148 17.67 3.73 9.21
C VAL A 148 16.77 4.03 8.03
N ALA A 149 15.46 3.91 8.21
CA ALA A 149 14.46 4.36 7.24
C ALA A 149 13.18 4.80 7.96
N CYS A 150 12.56 5.84 7.44
CA CYS A 150 11.28 6.35 7.93
C CYS A 150 10.41 6.85 6.79
N GLY A 151 9.08 6.74 6.94
CA GLY A 151 8.12 7.26 5.98
C GLY A 151 6.77 7.55 6.62
N ASN A 152 6.23 8.75 6.39
CA ASN A 152 4.90 9.11 6.84
C ASN A 152 3.84 8.40 5.99
N LEU A 153 2.84 7.83 6.66
CA LEU A 153 1.73 7.15 6.02
C LEU A 153 0.69 8.18 5.56
N ALA A 154 0.49 8.26 4.27
CA ALA A 154 -0.61 9.04 3.67
C ALA A 154 -1.92 8.27 3.82
N PRO A 155 -3.02 8.92 4.22
CA PRO A 155 -4.32 8.27 4.33
C PRO A 155 -4.82 7.78 2.98
N PRO A 156 -5.79 6.82 2.97
CA PRO A 156 -6.48 6.43 1.74
C PRO A 156 -7.11 7.64 1.07
N ALA A 157 -7.10 7.68 -0.27
CA ALA A 157 -7.87 8.66 -1.02
C ALA A 157 -9.37 8.53 -0.66
N GLN A 158 -10.00 9.66 -0.35
CA GLN A 158 -11.44 9.76 -0.07
C GLN A 158 -12.23 9.87 -1.38
#